data_976986a6e549b0097fb1ba4ef753a626
#
_entry.id   976986a6e549b0097fb1ba4ef753a626
#
_cell.length_a   1.000
_cell.length_b   1.000
_cell.length_c   1.000
_cell.angle_alpha   90.00
_cell.angle_beta   90.00
_cell.angle_gamma   90.00
#
_symmetry.space_group_name_H-M   'P 1'
#
loop_
_entity.id
_entity.type
_entity.pdbx_description
1 polymer ?
#
loop_
_entity_poly.entity_id
_entity_poly.type
_entity_poly.pdbx_seq_one_letter_code
_entity_poly.pdbx_strand_id
1 'polypeptide(L)'
;MKMRMRNSFAPILFSKSARCPQRFACLLAALSFLALSGRAQNQPVRIIAFGAHPDDCDLGAGGLAAKYAAHGDKVKFVSITNGDAGHQSMSGVELAKRRRAEAIEAGRRIGIEYEVLDNHDGKLLPTLEVREQVIREIRKWKADVVIAPRPNDYHPDHRYTGVLVQDASYMVIVPDLVTDTPPLKRNPVFIYYSDRFTRPQPFRADIVVSIDDVFEKKVNMLDAYVSQFYEWLPWTEGQFEQVPKDPAERKKWLAAGPLASRKPQSEWREALQKRYGAQTDRVQYVEAFEITEYGHQPTEEEIRRLFPFFPDQ
;
A
#
# COMPACT_ATOMS: atom_id res chain seq x y z
N MET A 1 21.51 -65.58 43.36
CA MET A 1 22.29 -66.73 42.94
C MET A 1 23.30 -66.24 41.89
N LYS A 2 24.51 -65.81 42.26
CA LYS A 2 25.81 -66.42 42.01
C LYS A 2 25.90 -66.92 40.55
N MET A 3 26.79 -66.44 39.70
CA MET A 3 28.24 -66.66 39.63
C MET A 3 28.75 -65.83 38.44
N ARG A 4 29.75 -64.95 38.50
CA ARG A 4 31.21 -65.06 38.44
C ARG A 4 31.75 -65.97 37.34
N MET A 5 32.52 -65.44 36.39
CA MET A 5 33.99 -65.50 36.24
C MET A 5 34.36 -65.01 34.83
N ARG A 6 35.25 -64.08 34.64
CA ARG A 6 36.72 -64.03 34.74
C ARG A 6 37.45 -64.44 33.45
N ASN A 7 38.34 -63.54 33.16
CA ASN A 7 39.69 -63.64 32.55
C ASN A 7 39.79 -63.55 31.02
N SER A 8 40.59 -62.81 30.45
CA SER A 8 41.91 -62.23 30.69
C SER A 8 42.75 -62.44 29.37
N PHE A 9 43.38 -61.45 28.94
CA PHE A 9 44.73 -61.28 28.42
C PHE A 9 44.84 -60.34 27.21
N ALA A 10 45.69 -59.37 27.38
CA ALA A 10 46.26 -58.43 26.42
C ALA A 10 47.57 -59.11 25.86
N PRO A 11 48.41 -58.44 25.13
CA PRO A 11 48.39 -57.27 24.21
C PRO A 11 49.01 -57.60 22.84
N ILE A 12 49.12 -56.67 21.91
CA ILE A 12 50.30 -56.29 21.12
C ILE A 12 50.08 -55.01 20.29
N LEU A 13 51.06 -54.15 20.40
CA LEU A 13 51.28 -52.91 19.64
C LEU A 13 51.44 -53.18 18.12
N PHE A 14 50.98 -52.23 17.32
CA PHE A 14 51.73 -51.62 16.24
C PHE A 14 51.21 -50.24 15.82
N SER A 15 52.10 -49.29 15.90
CA SER A 15 52.06 -47.93 15.39
C SER A 15 51.96 -47.92 13.86
N LYS A 16 51.02 -47.10 13.32
CA LYS A 16 51.24 -46.39 12.06
C LYS A 16 50.44 -45.09 12.06
N SER A 17 51.14 -43.99 12.02
CA SER A 17 50.66 -42.65 11.77
C SER A 17 49.91 -42.53 10.45
N ALA A 18 48.62 -42.23 10.48
CA ALA A 18 47.89 -41.78 9.31
C ALA A 18 47.49 -40.33 9.51
N ARG A 19 48.09 -39.47 8.71
CA ARG A 19 47.77 -38.02 8.65
C ARG A 19 46.30 -37.83 8.25
N CYS A 20 45.57 -37.15 9.07
CA CYS A 20 44.16 -36.89 8.91
C CYS A 20 43.93 -35.80 7.84
N PRO A 21 43.15 -36.03 6.77
CA PRO A 21 42.79 -35.01 5.77
C PRO A 21 41.53 -34.18 6.18
N GLN A 22 41.19 -34.15 7.48
CA GLN A 22 39.95 -33.52 7.95
C GLN A 22 40.00 -32.00 8.09
N ARG A 23 41.16 -31.36 7.90
CA ARG A 23 41.23 -29.87 8.03
C ARG A 23 40.82 -29.08 6.80
N PHE A 24 40.75 -29.70 5.61
CA PHE A 24 40.30 -29.00 4.39
C PHE A 24 38.82 -29.06 4.12
N ALA A 25 38.09 -30.03 4.65
CA ALA A 25 36.63 -30.16 4.47
C ALA A 25 35.84 -29.16 5.33
N CYS A 26 36.36 -28.76 6.50
CA CYS A 26 35.69 -27.80 7.37
C CYS A 26 35.76 -26.35 6.86
N LEU A 27 36.80 -25.96 6.09
CA LEU A 27 36.86 -24.59 5.54
C LEU A 27 35.92 -24.39 4.35
N LEU A 28 35.66 -25.40 3.54
CA LEU A 28 34.70 -25.30 2.44
C LEU A 28 33.26 -25.33 2.90
N ALA A 29 32.94 -26.02 3.98
CA ALA A 29 31.59 -26.00 4.58
C ALA A 29 31.28 -24.67 5.25
N ALA A 30 32.28 -24.01 5.89
CA ALA A 30 32.10 -22.67 6.49
C ALA A 30 31.90 -21.57 5.45
N LEU A 31 32.57 -21.65 4.30
CA LEU A 31 32.38 -20.73 3.18
C LEU A 31 31.02 -20.89 2.47
N SER A 32 30.48 -22.11 2.43
CA SER A 32 29.14 -22.38 1.89
C SER A 32 28.03 -21.87 2.81
N PHE A 33 28.23 -21.86 4.14
CA PHE A 33 27.27 -21.30 5.10
C PHE A 33 27.27 -19.75 5.11
N LEU A 34 28.41 -19.11 4.87
CA LEU A 34 28.49 -17.65 4.74
C LEU A 34 27.86 -17.13 3.45
N ALA A 35 27.82 -17.94 2.38
CA ALA A 35 27.15 -17.58 1.13
C ALA A 35 25.60 -17.70 1.20
N LEU A 36 25.05 -18.51 2.12
CA LEU A 36 23.60 -18.64 2.33
C LEU A 36 23.03 -17.60 3.32
N SER A 37 23.87 -16.95 4.13
CA SER A 37 23.43 -15.92 5.07
C SER A 37 23.21 -14.55 4.43
N GLY A 38 23.52 -14.37 3.14
CA GLY A 38 23.46 -13.09 2.42
C GLY A 38 22.21 -12.88 1.58
N ARG A 39 21.16 -13.70 1.71
CA ARG A 39 19.93 -13.54 0.95
C ARG A 39 18.67 -13.84 1.76
N ALA A 40 18.51 -13.16 2.85
CA ALA A 40 17.16 -12.75 3.23
C ALA A 40 16.75 -11.67 2.22
N GLN A 41 16.36 -12.06 1.00
CA GLN A 41 15.68 -11.16 0.08
C GLN A 41 14.46 -10.68 0.85
N ASN A 42 14.45 -9.40 1.27
CA ASN A 42 13.25 -8.76 1.78
C ASN A 42 12.17 -9.02 0.74
N GLN A 43 11.16 -9.81 1.12
CA GLN A 43 10.01 -10.03 0.25
C GLN A 43 9.41 -8.65 -0.05
N PRO A 44 9.01 -8.37 -1.31
CA PRO A 44 8.40 -7.11 -1.64
C PRO A 44 7.22 -6.81 -0.72
N VAL A 45 7.14 -5.61 -0.19
CA VAL A 45 5.98 -5.14 0.57
C VAL A 45 4.78 -5.11 -0.37
N ARG A 46 3.62 -5.54 0.11
CA ARG A 46 2.39 -5.64 -0.68
C ARG A 46 1.36 -4.67 -0.13
N ILE A 47 1.11 -3.61 -0.85
CA ILE A 47 0.19 -2.55 -0.50
C ILE A 47 -1.09 -2.71 -1.30
N ILE A 48 -2.25 -2.62 -0.65
CA ILE A 48 -3.54 -2.48 -1.31
C ILE A 48 -4.23 -1.22 -0.78
N ALA A 49 -4.79 -0.43 -1.69
CA ALA A 49 -5.49 0.78 -1.34
C ALA A 49 -6.91 0.75 -1.90
N PHE A 50 -7.89 1.13 -1.10
CA PHE A 50 -9.30 1.19 -1.46
C PHE A 50 -9.77 2.63 -1.56
N GLY A 51 -10.34 2.99 -2.70
CA GLY A 51 -11.10 4.21 -2.92
C GLY A 51 -12.57 3.89 -3.18
N ALA A 52 -13.45 4.84 -3.02
CA ALA A 52 -14.84 4.68 -3.40
C ALA A 52 -15.00 4.72 -4.92
N HIS A 53 -14.32 5.67 -5.58
CA HIS A 53 -14.40 5.90 -7.01
C HIS A 53 -13.06 5.70 -7.71
N PRO A 54 -13.06 5.47 -9.05
CA PRO A 54 -11.83 5.39 -9.84
C PRO A 54 -11.15 6.77 -9.92
N ASP A 55 -10.21 7.07 -9.02
CA ASP A 55 -9.35 8.25 -8.85
C ASP A 55 -8.99 8.54 -7.38
N ASP A 56 -9.79 8.09 -6.41
CA ASP A 56 -9.59 8.38 -4.98
C ASP A 56 -8.23 7.90 -4.45
N CYS A 57 -7.84 6.66 -4.81
CA CYS A 57 -6.56 6.10 -4.43
C CYS A 57 -5.40 6.93 -4.97
N ASP A 58 -5.54 7.39 -6.19
CA ASP A 58 -4.56 8.18 -6.94
C ASP A 58 -4.34 9.56 -6.30
N LEU A 59 -5.44 10.18 -5.87
CA LEU A 59 -5.41 11.44 -5.13
C LEU A 59 -4.76 11.28 -3.75
N GLY A 60 -5.14 10.21 -3.03
CA GLY A 60 -4.72 9.98 -1.65
C GLY A 60 -3.32 9.40 -1.48
N ALA A 61 -2.89 8.52 -2.40
CA ALA A 61 -1.66 7.72 -2.27
C ALA A 61 -0.90 7.50 -3.59
N GLY A 62 -1.17 8.28 -4.65
CA GLY A 62 -0.53 8.09 -5.96
C GLY A 62 0.98 8.29 -5.93
N GLY A 63 1.47 9.25 -5.15
CA GLY A 63 2.90 9.47 -4.94
C GLY A 63 3.54 8.34 -4.13
N LEU A 64 2.90 7.90 -3.05
CA LEU A 64 3.33 6.75 -2.25
C LEU A 64 3.41 5.49 -3.13
N ALA A 65 2.38 5.24 -3.94
CA ALA A 65 2.35 4.11 -4.87
C ALA A 65 3.50 4.15 -5.88
N ALA A 66 3.81 5.33 -6.43
CA ALA A 66 4.93 5.52 -7.35
C ALA A 66 6.30 5.26 -6.67
N LYS A 67 6.44 5.58 -5.38
CA LYS A 67 7.65 5.24 -4.58
C LYS A 67 7.78 3.74 -4.38
N TYR A 68 6.73 3.07 -3.98
CA TYR A 68 6.73 1.60 -3.81
C TYR A 68 7.03 0.88 -5.12
N ALA A 69 6.39 1.27 -6.22
CA ALA A 69 6.66 0.69 -7.53
C ALA A 69 8.12 0.90 -7.96
N ALA A 70 8.69 2.08 -7.71
CA ALA A 70 10.10 2.38 -8.01
C ALA A 70 11.06 1.57 -7.12
N HIS A 71 10.68 1.23 -5.90
CA HIS A 71 11.45 0.40 -4.97
C HIS A 71 11.36 -1.11 -5.32
N GLY A 72 10.41 -1.51 -6.16
CA GLY A 72 10.18 -2.92 -6.55
C GLY A 72 9.12 -3.64 -5.71
N ASP A 73 8.40 -2.92 -4.87
CA ASP A 73 7.27 -3.39 -4.08
C ASP A 73 6.01 -3.56 -4.96
N LYS A 74 4.97 -4.15 -4.40
CA LYS A 74 3.73 -4.45 -5.11
C LYS A 74 2.60 -3.57 -4.60
N VAL A 75 1.96 -2.85 -5.51
CA VAL A 75 0.82 -1.99 -5.19
C VAL A 75 -0.38 -2.38 -6.03
N LYS A 76 -1.55 -2.44 -5.41
CA LYS A 76 -2.85 -2.57 -6.06
C LYS A 76 -3.78 -1.49 -5.55
N PHE A 77 -4.39 -0.75 -6.47
CA PHE A 77 -5.52 0.13 -6.18
C PHE A 77 -6.83 -0.57 -6.50
N VAL A 78 -7.83 -0.36 -5.68
CA VAL A 78 -9.17 -0.93 -5.84
C VAL A 78 -10.19 0.18 -5.67
N SER A 79 -10.95 0.45 -6.71
CA SER A 79 -12.16 1.27 -6.60
C SER A 79 -13.34 0.37 -6.24
N ILE A 80 -14.08 0.70 -5.17
CA ILE A 80 -15.24 -0.11 -4.75
C ILE A 80 -16.40 0.10 -5.72
N THR A 81 -16.62 1.31 -6.26
CA THR A 81 -17.64 1.57 -7.27
C THR A 81 -17.03 1.71 -8.67
N ASN A 82 -17.88 1.59 -9.67
CA ASN A 82 -17.49 1.69 -11.08
C ASN A 82 -17.51 3.14 -11.63
N GLY A 83 -17.96 4.11 -10.83
CA GLY A 83 -17.98 5.52 -11.19
C GLY A 83 -19.02 5.90 -12.26
N ASP A 84 -20.12 5.16 -12.37
CA ASP A 84 -21.12 5.30 -13.44
C ASP A 84 -22.07 6.51 -13.30
N ALA A 85 -21.92 7.33 -12.25
CA ALA A 85 -22.79 8.48 -12.00
C ALA A 85 -22.09 9.85 -11.93
N GLY A 86 -20.77 9.90 -11.77
CA GLY A 86 -20.01 11.11 -11.56
C GLY A 86 -19.55 11.79 -12.86
N HIS A 87 -20.49 12.39 -13.65
CA HIS A 87 -20.17 13.21 -14.82
C HIS A 87 -21.37 14.05 -15.26
N GLN A 88 -21.11 15.25 -15.81
CA GLN A 88 -22.15 16.23 -16.20
C GLN A 88 -22.97 15.86 -17.44
N SER A 89 -22.45 14.99 -18.32
CA SER A 89 -23.09 14.68 -19.61
C SER A 89 -23.07 13.20 -19.99
N MET A 90 -22.43 12.36 -19.21
CA MET A 90 -22.30 10.92 -19.44
C MET A 90 -22.72 10.14 -18.19
N SER A 91 -23.30 8.95 -18.32
CA SER A 91 -23.68 8.12 -17.18
C SER A 91 -23.78 6.64 -17.55
N GLY A 92 -23.97 5.81 -16.52
CA GLY A 92 -24.23 4.37 -16.69
C GLY A 92 -23.04 3.61 -17.28
N VAL A 93 -23.32 2.59 -18.07
CA VAL A 93 -22.31 1.65 -18.60
C VAL A 93 -21.21 2.33 -19.41
N GLU A 94 -21.54 3.37 -20.16
CA GLU A 94 -20.55 4.09 -20.97
C GLU A 94 -19.55 4.85 -20.09
N LEU A 95 -20.04 5.55 -19.07
CA LEU A 95 -19.17 6.25 -18.11
C LEU A 95 -18.33 5.25 -17.29
N ALA A 96 -18.95 4.18 -16.79
CA ALA A 96 -18.22 3.13 -16.05
C ALA A 96 -17.08 2.54 -16.89
N LYS A 97 -17.33 2.24 -18.18
CA LYS A 97 -16.30 1.74 -19.10
C LYS A 97 -15.17 2.75 -19.29
N ARG A 98 -15.49 4.03 -19.46
CA ARG A 98 -14.50 5.11 -19.61
C ARG A 98 -13.65 5.25 -18.35
N ARG A 99 -14.28 5.37 -17.18
CA ARG A 99 -13.57 5.54 -15.89
C ARG A 99 -12.71 4.34 -15.55
N ARG A 100 -13.18 3.12 -15.84
CA ARG A 100 -12.36 1.91 -15.70
C ARG A 100 -11.11 1.95 -16.59
N ALA A 101 -11.25 2.37 -17.84
CA ALA A 101 -10.11 2.49 -18.77
C ALA A 101 -9.11 3.55 -18.29
N GLU A 102 -9.58 4.69 -17.81
CA GLU A 102 -8.74 5.76 -17.23
C GLU A 102 -7.97 5.27 -15.99
N ALA A 103 -8.63 4.53 -15.08
CA ALA A 103 -8.00 3.95 -13.89
C ALA A 103 -6.92 2.92 -14.23
N ILE A 104 -7.19 2.01 -15.16
CA ILE A 104 -6.21 1.04 -15.64
C ILE A 104 -4.99 1.75 -16.27
N GLU A 105 -5.23 2.78 -17.08
CA GLU A 105 -4.16 3.57 -17.69
C GLU A 105 -3.36 4.33 -16.62
N ALA A 106 -4.01 4.90 -15.61
CA ALA A 106 -3.35 5.56 -14.49
C ALA A 106 -2.38 4.60 -13.76
N GLY A 107 -2.86 3.41 -13.40
CA GLY A 107 -2.03 2.37 -12.80
C GLY A 107 -0.85 1.97 -13.67
N ARG A 108 -1.09 1.78 -14.99
CA ARG A 108 -0.06 1.43 -15.97
C ARG A 108 1.06 2.48 -16.05
N ARG A 109 0.72 3.77 -15.94
CA ARG A 109 1.70 4.89 -16.03
C ARG A 109 2.74 4.88 -14.91
N ILE A 110 2.42 4.30 -13.77
CA ILE A 110 3.35 4.20 -12.62
C ILE A 110 3.74 2.76 -12.27
N GLY A 111 3.22 1.76 -12.99
CA GLY A 111 3.60 0.35 -12.84
C GLY A 111 2.92 -0.37 -11.67
N ILE A 112 1.66 -0.06 -11.37
CA ILE A 112 0.85 -0.72 -10.35
C ILE A 112 -0.37 -1.43 -10.95
N GLU A 113 -0.98 -2.35 -10.19
CA GLU A 113 -2.26 -2.96 -10.55
C GLU A 113 -3.42 -2.06 -10.15
N TYR A 114 -4.46 -2.03 -10.99
CA TYR A 114 -5.71 -1.31 -10.70
C TYR A 114 -6.92 -2.21 -10.96
N GLU A 115 -7.80 -2.31 -9.97
CA GLU A 115 -9.07 -3.03 -10.05
C GLU A 115 -10.23 -2.04 -9.84
N VAL A 116 -11.27 -2.15 -10.64
CA VAL A 116 -12.51 -1.39 -10.46
C VAL A 116 -13.64 -2.39 -10.28
N LEU A 117 -14.22 -2.47 -9.08
CA LEU A 117 -15.37 -3.32 -8.81
C LEU A 117 -16.64 -2.76 -9.48
N ASP A 118 -17.69 -3.57 -9.58
CA ASP A 118 -18.87 -3.21 -10.35
C ASP A 118 -20.07 -2.81 -9.47
N ASN A 119 -19.81 -2.13 -8.35
CA ASN A 119 -20.86 -1.51 -7.55
C ASN A 119 -21.17 -0.11 -8.12
N HIS A 120 -22.44 0.30 -8.08
CA HIS A 120 -22.87 1.59 -8.64
C HIS A 120 -22.41 2.78 -7.80
N ASP A 121 -21.93 3.82 -8.49
CA ASP A 121 -21.58 5.11 -7.92
C ASP A 121 -22.80 5.83 -7.33
N GLY A 122 -22.65 6.42 -6.14
CA GLY A 122 -23.73 7.07 -5.38
C GLY A 122 -24.71 6.10 -4.72
N LYS A 123 -24.53 4.78 -4.86
CA LYS A 123 -25.43 3.74 -4.34
C LYS A 123 -24.73 2.69 -3.49
N LEU A 124 -23.48 2.93 -3.13
CA LEU A 124 -22.74 2.00 -2.27
C LEU A 124 -23.40 1.88 -0.90
N LEU A 125 -23.62 0.64 -0.46
CA LEU A 125 -24.04 0.31 0.89
C LEU A 125 -23.07 -0.72 1.49
N PRO A 126 -22.82 -0.71 2.81
CA PRO A 126 -21.93 -1.65 3.46
C PRO A 126 -22.64 -3.01 3.68
N THR A 127 -23.03 -3.66 2.57
CA THR A 127 -23.67 -4.97 2.62
C THR A 127 -22.65 -6.09 2.85
N LEU A 128 -23.15 -7.28 3.21
CA LEU A 128 -22.31 -8.46 3.38
C LEU A 128 -21.56 -8.81 2.09
N GLU A 129 -22.22 -8.73 0.95
CA GLU A 129 -21.66 -9.05 -0.36
C GLU A 129 -20.48 -8.16 -0.71
N VAL A 130 -20.61 -6.85 -0.49
CA VAL A 130 -19.53 -5.90 -0.78
C VAL A 130 -18.38 -6.05 0.23
N ARG A 131 -18.68 -6.29 1.52
CA ARG A 131 -17.66 -6.60 2.52
C ARG A 131 -16.85 -7.84 2.15
N GLU A 132 -17.50 -8.88 1.66
CA GLU A 132 -16.82 -10.07 1.18
C GLU A 132 -15.94 -9.81 -0.05
N GLN A 133 -16.34 -8.90 -0.95
CA GLN A 133 -15.48 -8.46 -2.06
C GLN A 133 -14.18 -7.84 -1.50
N VAL A 134 -14.28 -6.93 -0.53
CA VAL A 134 -13.13 -6.29 0.12
C VAL A 134 -12.22 -7.33 0.78
N ILE A 135 -12.79 -8.28 1.54
CA ILE A 135 -12.03 -9.36 2.18
C ILE A 135 -11.27 -10.18 1.14
N ARG A 136 -11.93 -10.56 0.02
CA ARG A 136 -11.29 -11.32 -1.07
C ARG A 136 -10.12 -10.57 -1.67
N GLU A 137 -10.28 -9.28 -1.92
CA GLU A 137 -9.21 -8.46 -2.50
C GLU A 137 -7.99 -8.37 -1.59
N ILE A 138 -8.18 -8.11 -0.29
CA ILE A 138 -7.08 -8.07 0.70
C ILE A 138 -6.37 -9.43 0.80
N ARG A 139 -7.14 -10.52 0.84
CA ARG A 139 -6.59 -11.89 0.94
C ARG A 139 -5.84 -12.33 -0.32
N LYS A 140 -6.42 -12.15 -1.50
CA LYS A 140 -5.78 -12.47 -2.79
C LYS A 140 -4.48 -11.69 -2.95
N TRP A 141 -4.49 -10.43 -2.57
CA TRP A 141 -3.31 -9.57 -2.63
C TRP A 141 -2.24 -9.95 -1.59
N LYS A 142 -2.61 -10.64 -0.51
CA LYS A 142 -1.74 -10.94 0.65
C LYS A 142 -1.13 -9.66 1.20
N ALA A 143 -1.97 -8.67 1.46
CA ALA A 143 -1.55 -7.33 1.84
C ALA A 143 -0.72 -7.31 3.13
N ASP A 144 0.34 -6.49 3.15
CA ASP A 144 1.06 -6.08 4.36
C ASP A 144 0.50 -4.76 4.89
N VAL A 145 0.07 -3.88 3.98
CA VAL A 145 -0.54 -2.58 4.28
C VAL A 145 -1.84 -2.43 3.50
N VAL A 146 -2.89 -1.99 4.18
CA VAL A 146 -4.20 -1.65 3.60
C VAL A 146 -4.47 -0.17 3.84
N ILE A 147 -4.80 0.57 2.78
CA ILE A 147 -5.11 2.00 2.84
C ILE A 147 -6.58 2.21 2.50
N ALA A 148 -7.28 3.07 3.23
CA ALA A 148 -8.69 3.37 3.00
C ALA A 148 -9.06 4.79 3.44
N PRO A 149 -10.22 5.35 3.02
CA PRO A 149 -10.76 6.56 3.61
C PRO A 149 -11.21 6.31 5.05
N ARG A 150 -11.28 7.37 5.86
CA ARG A 150 -11.92 7.30 7.19
C ARG A 150 -13.43 7.08 7.04
N PRO A 151 -14.09 6.40 8.01
CA PRO A 151 -15.56 6.26 8.02
C PRO A 151 -16.32 7.58 8.27
N ASN A 152 -15.66 8.70 8.17
CA ASN A 152 -16.22 10.04 8.34
C ASN A 152 -15.81 10.95 7.18
N ASP A 153 -16.71 11.14 6.24
CA ASP A 153 -16.49 11.88 5.01
C ASP A 153 -17.83 12.53 4.56
N TYR A 154 -17.76 13.53 3.67
CA TYR A 154 -18.98 14.15 3.11
C TYR A 154 -19.72 13.19 2.16
N HIS A 155 -18.99 12.36 1.40
CA HIS A 155 -19.57 11.48 0.41
C HIS A 155 -19.99 10.14 1.03
N PRO A 156 -21.23 9.65 0.80
CA PRO A 156 -21.68 8.38 1.37
C PRO A 156 -20.78 7.20 0.94
N ASP A 157 -20.40 7.13 -0.32
CA ASP A 157 -19.57 6.02 -0.82
C ASP A 157 -18.16 6.01 -0.20
N HIS A 158 -17.56 7.18 0.08
CA HIS A 158 -16.31 7.27 0.84
C HIS A 158 -16.47 6.72 2.25
N ARG A 159 -17.55 7.15 2.97
CA ARG A 159 -17.83 6.64 4.32
C ARG A 159 -18.01 5.13 4.31
N TYR A 160 -18.82 4.61 3.37
CA TYR A 160 -19.10 3.18 3.31
C TYR A 160 -17.88 2.37 2.85
N THR A 161 -17.02 2.90 2.00
CA THR A 161 -15.71 2.29 1.71
C THR A 161 -14.86 2.18 2.99
N GLY A 162 -14.79 3.24 3.79
CA GLY A 162 -14.11 3.22 5.09
C GLY A 162 -14.71 2.19 6.05
N VAL A 163 -16.05 2.13 6.17
CA VAL A 163 -16.75 1.13 6.99
C VAL A 163 -16.49 -0.29 6.51
N LEU A 164 -16.57 -0.54 5.21
CA LEU A 164 -16.35 -1.87 4.60
C LEU A 164 -14.93 -2.38 4.86
N VAL A 165 -13.93 -1.51 4.75
CA VAL A 165 -12.52 -1.87 5.04
C VAL A 165 -12.31 -2.07 6.54
N GLN A 166 -12.92 -1.22 7.39
CA GLN A 166 -12.88 -1.39 8.84
C GLN A 166 -13.51 -2.72 9.25
N ASP A 167 -14.68 -3.04 8.75
CA ASP A 167 -15.37 -4.33 9.00
C ASP A 167 -14.52 -5.52 8.52
N ALA A 168 -13.83 -5.38 7.38
CA ALA A 168 -12.99 -6.44 6.84
C ALA A 168 -11.72 -6.68 7.67
N SER A 169 -11.25 -5.70 8.44
CA SER A 169 -9.93 -5.71 9.08
C SER A 169 -9.70 -6.90 10.02
N TYR A 170 -10.71 -7.31 10.80
CA TYR A 170 -10.62 -8.52 11.60
C TYR A 170 -10.90 -9.77 10.74
N MET A 171 -11.83 -9.68 9.79
CA MET A 171 -12.35 -10.83 9.04
C MET A 171 -11.33 -11.44 8.06
N VAL A 172 -10.31 -10.68 7.64
CA VAL A 172 -9.29 -11.17 6.70
C VAL A 172 -8.46 -12.33 7.23
N ILE A 173 -8.39 -12.52 8.56
CA ILE A 173 -7.67 -13.63 9.21
C ILE A 173 -8.60 -14.76 9.67
N VAL A 174 -9.92 -14.63 9.57
CA VAL A 174 -10.90 -15.62 10.07
C VAL A 174 -11.12 -16.71 9.02
N PRO A 175 -10.78 -17.99 9.31
CA PRO A 175 -10.81 -19.07 8.32
C PRO A 175 -12.21 -19.38 7.75
N ASP A 176 -13.24 -19.33 8.61
CA ASP A 176 -14.59 -19.77 8.26
C ASP A 176 -15.44 -18.71 7.56
N LEU A 177 -14.84 -17.54 7.26
CA LEU A 177 -15.45 -16.49 6.45
C LEU A 177 -14.80 -16.44 5.07
N VAL A 178 -15.60 -16.24 4.02
CA VAL A 178 -15.10 -16.14 2.63
C VAL A 178 -14.19 -17.32 2.29
N THR A 179 -14.70 -18.53 2.44
CA THR A 179 -13.95 -19.80 2.36
C THR A 179 -13.38 -20.11 0.99
N ASP A 180 -13.83 -19.39 -0.04
CA ASP A 180 -13.29 -19.48 -1.40
C ASP A 180 -11.89 -18.82 -1.55
N THR A 181 -11.45 -18.09 -0.54
CA THR A 181 -10.17 -17.38 -0.54
C THR A 181 -9.45 -17.62 0.80
N PRO A 182 -8.24 -18.21 0.82
CA PRO A 182 -7.54 -18.53 2.05
C PRO A 182 -7.34 -17.31 2.95
N PRO A 183 -7.50 -17.44 4.30
CA PRO A 183 -7.29 -16.34 5.23
C PRO A 183 -5.81 -15.92 5.28
N LEU A 184 -5.57 -14.68 5.67
CA LEU A 184 -4.22 -14.21 5.93
C LEU A 184 -3.66 -14.84 7.21
N LYS A 185 -2.36 -15.15 7.23
CA LYS A 185 -1.67 -15.68 8.41
C LYS A 185 -1.42 -14.63 9.50
N ARG A 186 -1.33 -13.36 9.09
CA ARG A 186 -1.15 -12.20 9.97
C ARG A 186 -2.04 -11.07 9.48
N ASN A 187 -2.55 -10.27 10.40
CA ASN A 187 -3.33 -9.10 10.04
C ASN A 187 -2.42 -8.01 9.46
N PRO A 188 -2.79 -7.36 8.35
CA PRO A 188 -2.06 -6.21 7.82
C PRO A 188 -2.10 -4.99 8.75
N VAL A 189 -1.23 -4.04 8.48
CA VAL A 189 -1.37 -2.67 9.01
C VAL A 189 -2.43 -1.94 8.19
N PHE A 190 -3.43 -1.36 8.87
CA PHE A 190 -4.46 -0.54 8.25
C PHE A 190 -4.15 0.94 8.50
N ILE A 191 -4.22 1.74 7.46
CA ILE A 191 -4.00 3.20 7.55
C ILE A 191 -5.08 3.95 6.77
N TYR A 192 -5.37 5.16 7.23
CA TYR A 192 -6.30 6.07 6.55
C TYR A 192 -5.58 7.08 5.68
N TYR A 193 -6.20 7.46 4.56
CA TYR A 193 -5.83 8.67 3.81
C TYR A 193 -6.02 9.93 4.66
N SER A 194 -5.22 10.95 4.42
CA SER A 194 -5.44 12.26 5.00
C SER A 194 -6.70 12.92 4.40
N ASP A 195 -7.47 13.54 5.27
CA ASP A 195 -8.63 14.36 4.95
C ASP A 195 -8.62 15.69 5.71
N ARG A 196 -9.71 16.45 5.66
CA ARG A 196 -9.86 17.74 6.35
C ARG A 196 -11.00 17.75 7.38
N PHE A 197 -11.58 16.60 7.65
CA PHE A 197 -12.68 16.51 8.59
C PHE A 197 -12.16 16.57 10.03
N THR A 198 -12.83 17.42 10.83
CA THR A 198 -12.43 17.65 12.23
C THR A 198 -13.34 16.93 13.23
N ARG A 199 -14.42 16.31 12.77
CA ARG A 199 -15.39 15.59 13.61
C ARG A 199 -15.56 14.16 13.12
N PRO A 200 -15.68 13.15 14.00
CA PRO A 200 -15.66 13.28 15.48
C PRO A 200 -14.30 13.72 16.04
N GLN A 201 -13.22 13.54 15.29
CA GLN A 201 -11.85 13.95 15.64
C GLN A 201 -11.10 14.36 14.37
N PRO A 202 -10.13 15.29 14.45
CA PRO A 202 -9.30 15.67 13.31
C PRO A 202 -8.40 14.48 12.90
N PHE A 203 -7.98 14.49 11.64
CA PHE A 203 -6.99 13.56 11.11
C PHE A 203 -5.65 13.71 11.86
N ARG A 204 -5.07 12.57 12.26
CA ARG A 204 -3.76 12.50 12.91
C ARG A 204 -2.70 12.00 11.91
N ALA A 205 -1.71 12.80 11.60
CA ALA A 205 -0.65 12.42 10.69
C ALA A 205 0.43 11.59 11.42
N ASP A 206 0.27 10.26 11.45
CA ASP A 206 1.27 9.34 12.04
C ASP A 206 2.43 9.07 11.06
N ILE A 207 2.14 9.05 9.77
CA ILE A 207 3.08 8.81 8.68
C ILE A 207 2.94 9.92 7.65
N VAL A 208 4.00 10.67 7.40
CA VAL A 208 4.06 11.67 6.33
C VAL A 208 5.21 11.34 5.41
N VAL A 209 4.90 11.18 4.13
CA VAL A 209 5.85 10.77 3.09
C VAL A 209 6.08 11.94 2.14
N SER A 210 7.35 12.37 1.96
CA SER A 210 7.71 13.26 0.86
C SER A 210 7.55 12.51 -0.47
N ILE A 211 6.89 13.18 -1.41
CA ILE A 211 6.69 12.68 -2.78
C ILE A 211 7.40 13.56 -3.81
N ASP A 212 8.33 14.41 -3.38
CA ASP A 212 9.02 15.37 -4.23
C ASP A 212 9.70 14.69 -5.44
N ASP A 213 10.36 13.57 -5.20
CA ASP A 213 11.07 12.76 -6.21
C ASP A 213 10.15 12.01 -7.20
N VAL A 214 8.87 11.89 -6.87
CA VAL A 214 7.87 11.19 -7.69
C VAL A 214 6.67 12.08 -8.05
N PHE A 215 6.71 13.38 -7.74
CA PHE A 215 5.59 14.30 -7.98
C PHE A 215 5.13 14.30 -9.44
N GLU A 216 6.08 14.35 -10.37
CA GLU A 216 5.78 14.29 -11.80
C GLU A 216 5.13 12.96 -12.22
N LYS A 217 5.49 11.84 -11.56
CA LYS A 217 4.84 10.56 -11.80
C LYS A 217 3.39 10.57 -11.31
N LYS A 218 3.13 11.16 -10.12
CA LYS A 218 1.77 11.37 -9.62
C LYS A 218 0.95 12.23 -10.59
N VAL A 219 1.47 13.35 -11.03
CA VAL A 219 0.78 14.21 -12.03
C VAL A 219 0.49 13.44 -13.30
N ASN A 220 1.45 12.65 -13.80
CA ASN A 220 1.27 11.84 -14.99
C ASN A 220 0.21 10.75 -14.82
N MET A 221 0.08 10.19 -13.63
CA MET A 221 -0.97 9.24 -13.26
C MET A 221 -2.34 9.92 -13.27
N LEU A 222 -2.49 11.05 -12.57
CA LEU A 222 -3.74 11.80 -12.51
C LEU A 222 -4.19 12.31 -13.88
N ASP A 223 -3.28 12.70 -14.75
CA ASP A 223 -3.56 13.13 -16.13
C ASP A 223 -4.27 12.08 -17.01
N ALA A 224 -4.28 10.78 -16.58
CA ALA A 224 -5.05 9.73 -17.23
C ALA A 224 -6.57 9.89 -17.07
N TYR A 225 -7.02 10.55 -16.01
CA TYR A 225 -8.43 10.71 -15.65
C TYR A 225 -9.05 11.95 -16.30
N VAL A 226 -9.17 11.92 -17.63
CA VAL A 226 -9.72 13.05 -18.37
C VAL A 226 -11.14 13.39 -17.95
N SER A 227 -11.99 12.36 -17.76
CA SER A 227 -13.38 12.54 -17.34
C SER A 227 -13.53 13.23 -15.99
N GLN A 228 -12.53 13.11 -15.12
CA GLN A 228 -12.61 13.64 -13.76
C GLN A 228 -11.88 14.97 -13.61
N PHE A 229 -10.57 15.01 -13.87
CA PHE A 229 -9.76 16.18 -13.57
C PHE A 229 -9.89 17.32 -14.58
N TYR A 230 -10.43 17.04 -15.78
CA TYR A 230 -10.60 18.06 -16.83
C TYR A 230 -12.05 18.27 -17.25
N GLU A 231 -12.98 17.41 -16.80
CA GLU A 231 -14.39 17.51 -17.16
C GLU A 231 -15.25 17.67 -15.89
N TRP A 232 -15.45 16.60 -15.10
CA TRP A 232 -16.39 16.57 -13.99
C TRP A 232 -16.04 17.50 -12.83
N LEU A 233 -14.85 17.41 -12.25
CA LEU A 233 -14.47 18.21 -11.09
C LEU A 233 -14.43 19.71 -11.40
N PRO A 234 -13.82 20.18 -12.52
CA PRO A 234 -13.93 21.57 -12.92
C PRO A 234 -15.36 22.03 -13.16
N TRP A 235 -16.23 21.14 -13.69
CA TRP A 235 -17.63 21.49 -13.91
C TRP A 235 -18.36 21.68 -12.58
N THR A 236 -18.16 20.82 -11.57
CA THR A 236 -18.79 20.97 -10.24
C THR A 236 -18.38 22.25 -9.53
N GLU A 237 -17.19 22.78 -9.82
CA GLU A 237 -16.64 24.02 -9.27
C GLU A 237 -16.90 25.26 -10.15
N GLY A 238 -17.61 25.12 -11.28
CA GLY A 238 -17.85 26.21 -12.22
C GLY A 238 -16.60 26.67 -12.95
N GLN A 239 -15.58 25.84 -13.08
CA GLN A 239 -14.29 26.16 -13.69
C GLN A 239 -14.06 25.45 -15.03
N PHE A 240 -15.05 24.75 -15.56
CA PHE A 240 -14.92 23.92 -16.76
C PHE A 240 -14.36 24.69 -17.97
N GLU A 241 -14.84 25.93 -18.19
CA GLU A 241 -14.36 26.78 -19.29
C GLU A 241 -12.92 27.30 -19.10
N GLN A 242 -12.37 27.15 -17.87
CA GLN A 242 -10.99 27.57 -17.56
C GLN A 242 -9.98 26.46 -17.81
N VAL A 243 -10.43 25.23 -18.04
CA VAL A 243 -9.55 24.10 -18.29
C VAL A 243 -8.83 24.30 -19.65
N PRO A 244 -7.49 24.29 -19.69
CA PRO A 244 -6.75 24.47 -20.94
C PRO A 244 -7.10 23.37 -21.95
N LYS A 245 -7.23 23.75 -23.22
CA LYS A 245 -7.52 22.80 -24.32
C LYS A 245 -6.26 22.06 -24.79
N ASP A 246 -5.11 22.73 -24.71
CA ASP A 246 -3.82 22.10 -25.04
C ASP A 246 -3.43 21.07 -23.99
N PRO A 247 -3.05 19.84 -24.38
CA PRO A 247 -2.74 18.77 -23.42
C PRO A 247 -1.56 19.10 -22.49
N ALA A 248 -0.53 19.81 -22.94
CA ALA A 248 0.61 20.17 -22.12
C ALA A 248 0.26 21.25 -21.08
N GLU A 249 -0.50 22.27 -21.50
CA GLU A 249 -0.99 23.32 -20.61
C GLU A 249 -2.00 22.75 -19.60
N ARG A 250 -2.87 21.85 -20.02
CA ARG A 250 -3.82 21.15 -19.16
C ARG A 250 -3.10 20.36 -18.04
N LYS A 251 -2.02 19.66 -18.38
CA LYS A 251 -1.20 18.94 -17.41
C LYS A 251 -0.49 19.87 -16.43
N LYS A 252 0.01 21.00 -16.88
CA LYS A 252 0.58 22.05 -16.01
C LYS A 252 -0.46 22.62 -15.06
N TRP A 253 -1.66 22.87 -15.57
CA TRP A 253 -2.79 23.33 -14.79
C TRP A 253 -3.15 22.33 -13.67
N LEU A 254 -3.22 21.02 -13.97
CA LEU A 254 -3.43 19.95 -13.00
C LEU A 254 -2.30 19.93 -11.96
N ALA A 255 -1.04 20.01 -12.38
CA ALA A 255 0.11 20.00 -11.48
C ALA A 255 0.13 21.18 -10.50
N ALA A 256 -0.32 22.35 -10.95
CA ALA A 256 -0.43 23.55 -10.11
C ALA A 256 -1.64 23.52 -9.16
N GLY A 257 -2.64 22.69 -9.45
CA GLY A 257 -3.88 22.60 -8.70
C GLY A 257 -3.73 21.86 -7.36
N PRO A 258 -4.66 22.08 -6.42
CA PRO A 258 -4.60 21.51 -5.07
C PRO A 258 -4.80 19.99 -5.04
N LEU A 259 -5.37 19.40 -6.10
CA LEU A 259 -5.60 17.97 -6.19
C LEU A 259 -4.28 17.18 -6.32
N ALA A 260 -3.35 17.65 -7.15
CA ALA A 260 -2.06 17.03 -7.33
C ALA A 260 -1.05 17.47 -6.26
N SER A 261 -1.01 18.77 -5.92
CA SER A 261 0.03 19.41 -5.11
C SER A 261 -0.38 19.60 -3.64
N ARG A 262 -0.25 18.54 -2.84
CA ARG A 262 -0.47 18.68 -1.39
C ARG A 262 0.81 19.14 -0.70
N LYS A 263 0.76 20.34 -0.13
CA LYS A 263 1.87 20.92 0.64
C LYS A 263 1.87 20.38 2.09
N PRO A 264 3.06 20.34 2.74
CA PRO A 264 3.14 20.08 4.17
C PRO A 264 2.26 21.07 4.96
N GLN A 265 1.46 20.56 5.89
CA GLN A 265 0.68 21.36 6.83
C GLN A 265 1.47 21.56 8.13
N SER A 266 1.18 22.63 8.85
CA SER A 266 1.85 22.93 10.13
C SER A 266 1.68 21.79 11.13
N GLU A 267 0.50 21.18 11.17
CA GLU A 267 0.13 20.08 12.05
C GLU A 267 0.92 18.79 11.77
N TRP A 268 1.51 18.67 10.58
CA TRP A 268 2.28 17.49 10.17
C TRP A 268 3.79 17.66 10.40
N ARG A 269 4.21 18.85 10.90
CA ARG A 269 5.63 19.16 11.04
C ARG A 269 6.37 18.19 11.98
N GLU A 270 5.75 17.77 13.07
CA GLU A 270 6.35 16.82 14.01
C GLU A 270 6.60 15.46 13.34
N ALA A 271 5.60 14.93 12.62
CA ALA A 271 5.73 13.68 11.88
C ALA A 271 6.80 13.76 10.78
N LEU A 272 6.90 14.89 10.07
CA LEU A 272 7.97 15.13 9.10
C LEU A 272 9.34 15.19 9.78
N GLN A 273 9.47 15.95 10.89
CA GLN A 273 10.71 16.08 11.61
C GLN A 273 11.22 14.73 12.14
N LYS A 274 10.32 13.89 12.61
CA LYS A 274 10.62 12.52 13.04
C LYS A 274 11.21 11.66 11.92
N ARG A 275 10.82 11.88 10.66
CA ARG A 275 11.23 11.06 9.50
C ARG A 275 12.38 11.68 8.71
N TYR A 276 12.38 12.98 8.54
CA TYR A 276 13.29 13.70 7.63
C TYR A 276 14.34 14.55 8.36
N GLY A 277 14.25 14.74 9.70
CA GLY A 277 15.22 15.47 10.49
C GLY A 277 15.52 16.86 9.90
N ALA A 278 16.78 17.14 9.63
CA ALA A 278 17.22 18.42 9.04
C ALA A 278 16.72 18.66 7.58
N GLN A 279 16.17 17.65 6.92
CA GLN A 279 15.64 17.79 5.56
C GLN A 279 14.18 18.25 5.54
N THR A 280 13.49 18.31 6.69
CA THR A 280 12.08 18.66 6.81
C THR A 280 11.69 19.93 6.06
N ASP A 281 12.49 20.99 6.17
CA ASP A 281 12.17 22.29 5.56
C ASP A 281 12.36 22.32 4.02
N ARG A 282 12.94 21.25 3.45
CA ARG A 282 13.11 21.09 2.00
C ARG A 282 11.95 20.35 1.33
N VAL A 283 11.12 19.67 2.13
CA VAL A 283 9.98 18.89 1.60
C VAL A 283 8.92 19.83 1.05
N GLN A 284 8.54 19.64 -0.21
CA GLN A 284 7.58 20.48 -0.92
C GLN A 284 6.21 19.82 -1.06
N TYR A 285 6.17 18.52 -1.35
CA TYR A 285 4.95 17.77 -1.59
C TYR A 285 4.90 16.52 -0.70
N VAL A 286 3.74 16.24 -0.14
CA VAL A 286 3.58 15.14 0.80
C VAL A 286 2.27 14.39 0.59
N GLU A 287 2.28 13.13 1.04
CA GLU A 287 1.08 12.37 1.34
C GLU A 287 1.16 11.93 2.81
N ALA A 288 0.03 12.02 3.51
CA ALA A 288 -0.03 11.75 4.95
C ALA A 288 -1.06 10.66 5.26
N PHE A 289 -0.78 9.86 6.28
CA PHE A 289 -1.58 8.71 6.66
C PHE A 289 -1.71 8.63 8.19
N GLU A 290 -2.88 8.18 8.65
CA GLU A 290 -3.17 7.88 10.04
C GLU A 290 -3.19 6.37 10.24
N ILE A 291 -2.47 5.86 11.25
CA ILE A 291 -2.53 4.44 11.63
C ILE A 291 -3.84 4.21 12.38
N THR A 292 -4.62 3.22 11.95
CA THR A 292 -5.90 2.88 12.57
C THR A 292 -5.70 2.15 13.91
N GLU A 293 -6.73 2.10 14.74
CA GLU A 293 -6.72 1.37 16.02
C GLU A 293 -7.04 -0.13 15.88
N TYR A 294 -7.21 -0.61 14.64
CA TYR A 294 -7.50 -2.01 14.32
C TYR A 294 -6.46 -2.58 13.34
N GLY A 295 -6.46 -3.90 13.17
CA GLY A 295 -5.41 -4.59 12.44
C GLY A 295 -4.11 -4.71 13.25
N HIS A 296 -3.00 -4.96 12.57
CA HIS A 296 -1.69 -5.01 13.20
C HIS A 296 -1.21 -3.60 13.56
N GLN A 297 -0.79 -3.44 14.82
CA GLN A 297 -0.22 -2.17 15.30
C GLN A 297 1.30 -2.19 15.11
N PRO A 298 1.88 -1.43 14.16
CA PRO A 298 3.27 -1.57 13.80
C PRO A 298 4.19 -0.88 14.82
N THR A 299 5.33 -1.50 15.10
CA THR A 299 6.45 -0.86 15.78
C THR A 299 7.16 0.15 14.86
N GLU A 300 8.00 1.02 15.42
CA GLU A 300 8.82 1.95 14.63
C GLU A 300 9.75 1.22 13.63
N GLU A 301 10.29 0.07 14.01
CA GLU A 301 11.10 -0.77 13.13
C GLU A 301 10.27 -1.32 11.96
N GLU A 302 9.03 -1.79 12.25
CA GLU A 302 8.11 -2.24 11.20
C GLU A 302 7.68 -1.11 10.29
N ILE A 303 7.45 0.10 10.79
CA ILE A 303 7.17 1.28 9.96
C ILE A 303 8.34 1.55 9.01
N ARG A 304 9.60 1.52 9.49
CA ARG A 304 10.77 1.70 8.62
C ARG A 304 10.86 0.62 7.55
N ARG A 305 10.57 -0.62 7.90
CA ARG A 305 10.53 -1.73 6.94
C ARG A 305 9.38 -1.60 5.93
N LEU A 306 8.20 -1.17 6.38
CA LEU A 306 7.03 -0.99 5.51
C LEU A 306 7.14 0.24 4.62
N PHE A 307 7.87 1.27 5.04
CA PHE A 307 8.12 2.51 4.29
C PHE A 307 9.62 2.70 4.06
N PRO A 308 10.25 1.89 3.17
CA PRO A 308 11.70 1.77 3.03
C PRO A 308 12.39 2.99 2.40
N PHE A 309 11.66 4.02 2.08
CA PHE A 309 12.14 5.25 1.45
C PHE A 309 12.27 6.43 2.42
N PHE A 310 12.13 6.21 3.72
CA PHE A 310 12.54 7.21 4.70
C PHE A 310 14.07 7.28 4.76
N PRO A 311 14.65 8.49 4.87
CA PRO A 311 16.11 8.61 5.01
C PRO A 311 16.63 7.90 6.26
N ASP A 312 17.84 7.36 6.15
CA ASP A 312 18.58 6.83 7.31
C ASP A 312 18.81 7.98 8.32
N GLN A 313 18.58 7.69 9.60
CA GLN A 313 18.77 8.64 10.71
C GLN A 313 20.14 8.47 11.33
#